data_0d348bcd3dcce706257a63b79686ea1a
#
_entry.id   0d348bcd3dcce706257a63b79686ea1a
#
_cell.length_a   1.000
_cell.length_b   1.000
_cell.length_c   1.000
_cell.angle_alpha   90.00
_cell.angle_beta   90.00
_cell.angle_gamma   90.00
#
_symmetry.space_group_name_H-M   'P 1'
#
loop_
_entity.id
_entity.type
_entity.pdbx_description
1 polymer ?
#
loop_
_entity_poly.entity_id
_entity_poly.type
_entity_poly.pdbx_seq_one_letter_code
_entity_poly.pdbx_strand_id
1 'polypeptide(L)'
;MRASRQLLAGLLLTASSFGESTQESIRVTDTVRVVQKTERAVAAIFSQSEGELSMGSGSVIHPSGYILTNDHVIANREGLVLLKGHKPLPYKIVGNLPEKDLCLIKVSHPEALAHIRLGHSNDLMTGEPILCAGNPGGRGIVFSRGIVSSPNFILNAPNALTMYYFNNDVRDRFIQFDAASNRGNSGGPLINILGQQVGVVAAKNPDEENINFAIPINRVRQNLAELFNPEIRKGFYSGITIDLLSDKARVVQVASDSPAEQAGIRTDDIILRLGKKSLKGPIDWMVELLEHDASTPLDLKIRRGEKIEKVDLKLSPYPTPETVDLENPKEGLLFKVCFGKFERTPDFSKQKIVKTGVAWKLDVPAMGKPRKDNFAVQLEGYIKIPKDGIYRLILNSDDGSRLNLAGKNVIDNDGPHPAQDMSRMLRLSKGFIPIQIDYFEATGDSALSLYIEESPDKRTSAENIFYHEAPAEKDLNQK
;
A
#
# COMPACT_ATOMS: atom_id res chain seq x y z
N MET A 1 -8.48 21.98 92.49
CA MET A 1 -8.18 22.85 91.36
C MET A 1 -7.87 21.98 90.16
N ARG A 2 -8.47 22.37 89.06
CA ARG A 2 -8.48 21.67 87.74
C ARG A 2 -7.13 21.56 87.08
N ALA A 3 -7.02 20.56 86.28
CA ALA A 3 -6.23 20.26 85.08
C ALA A 3 -5.33 19.02 85.31
N SER A 4 -5.42 17.95 84.56
CA SER A 4 -5.28 17.74 83.13
C SER A 4 -5.70 16.27 82.81
N ARG A 5 -6.73 16.11 82.06
CA ARG A 5 -7.03 14.87 81.29
C ARG A 5 -7.01 15.32 79.85
N GLN A 6 -6.05 14.90 79.08
CA GLN A 6 -6.07 14.70 77.63
C GLN A 6 -4.66 14.37 77.15
N LEU A 7 -4.40 13.10 76.83
CA LEU A 7 -3.39 12.61 75.89
C LEU A 7 -3.36 11.08 75.94
N LEU A 8 -4.31 10.45 75.24
CA LEU A 8 -4.17 9.05 74.79
C LEU A 8 -5.31 8.73 73.83
N ALA A 9 -5.27 9.25 72.62
CA ALA A 9 -6.08 8.80 71.48
C ALA A 9 -5.41 9.23 70.18
N GLY A 10 -4.52 8.45 69.64
CA GLY A 10 -3.87 8.77 68.40
C GLY A 10 -2.74 7.84 68.00
N LEU A 11 -2.98 6.53 67.95
CA LEU A 11 -2.00 5.61 67.33
C LEU A 11 -2.64 4.23 67.08
N LEU A 12 -3.60 4.16 66.14
CA LEU A 12 -4.13 2.90 65.62
C LEU A 12 -4.97 3.19 64.38
N LEU A 13 -4.34 3.55 63.24
CA LEU A 13 -4.96 3.51 61.91
C LEU A 13 -3.92 3.85 60.83
N THR A 14 -2.90 2.99 60.64
CA THR A 14 -2.09 3.00 59.39
C THR A 14 -1.42 1.63 59.22
N ALA A 15 -2.17 0.59 58.97
CA ALA A 15 -1.61 -0.71 58.61
C ALA A 15 -2.58 -1.54 57.78
N SER A 16 -3.14 -0.99 56.68
CA SER A 16 -3.94 -1.80 55.75
C SER A 16 -3.98 -1.33 54.30
N SER A 17 -3.00 -0.54 53.85
CA SER A 17 -2.95 -0.14 52.44
C SER A 17 -1.67 -0.50 51.68
N PHE A 18 -0.74 -1.23 52.31
CA PHE A 18 0.54 -1.58 51.67
C PHE A 18 0.56 -2.96 50.99
N GLY A 19 -0.47 -3.81 51.18
CA GLY A 19 -0.48 -5.20 50.65
C GLY A 19 -1.08 -5.34 49.26
N GLU A 20 -2.05 -4.53 48.91
CA GLU A 20 -2.76 -4.65 47.59
C GLU A 20 -1.98 -4.05 46.43
N SER A 21 -1.25 -2.97 46.63
CA SER A 21 -0.49 -2.30 45.55
C SER A 21 0.72 -3.09 45.04
N THR A 22 1.36 -3.92 45.90
CA THR A 22 2.51 -4.75 45.53
C THR A 22 2.16 -6.02 44.76
N GLN A 23 1.02 -6.64 45.04
CA GLN A 23 0.55 -7.83 44.31
C GLN A 23 0.05 -7.51 42.92
N GLU A 24 -0.59 -6.36 42.72
CA GLU A 24 -1.01 -5.89 41.42
C GLU A 24 0.19 -5.52 40.53
N SER A 25 1.25 -4.95 41.09
CA SER A 25 2.46 -4.57 40.36
C SER A 25 3.26 -5.78 39.81
N ILE A 26 3.26 -6.93 40.47
CA ILE A 26 3.97 -8.16 40.03
C ILE A 26 3.25 -8.82 38.83
N ARG A 27 1.93 -8.73 38.75
CA ARG A 27 1.13 -9.29 37.63
C ARG A 27 1.20 -8.46 36.37
N VAL A 28 1.49 -7.17 36.48
CA VAL A 28 1.54 -6.23 35.36
C VAL A 28 2.95 -6.25 34.75
N THR A 29 3.21 -7.28 33.94
CA THR A 29 4.44 -7.43 33.13
C THR A 29 4.43 -6.46 31.94
N ASP A 30 5.57 -6.30 31.26
CA ASP A 30 5.66 -5.51 30.02
C ASP A 30 4.68 -6.00 28.97
N THR A 31 4.50 -7.32 28.85
CA THR A 31 3.48 -7.93 27.99
C THR A 31 2.07 -7.42 28.31
N VAL A 32 1.68 -7.42 29.59
CA VAL A 32 0.36 -6.92 30.02
C VAL A 32 0.20 -5.44 29.68
N ARG A 33 1.24 -4.62 29.89
CA ARG A 33 1.20 -3.19 29.56
C ARG A 33 1.02 -2.96 28.06
N VAL A 34 1.72 -3.72 27.21
CA VAL A 34 1.57 -3.62 25.75
C VAL A 34 0.17 -4.03 25.32
N VAL A 35 -0.38 -5.14 25.85
CA VAL A 35 -1.76 -5.57 25.57
C VAL A 35 -2.75 -4.48 25.96
N GLN A 36 -2.70 -3.96 27.18
CA GLN A 36 -3.59 -2.89 27.67
C GLN A 36 -3.53 -1.64 26.80
N LYS A 37 -2.33 -1.28 26.31
CA LYS A 37 -2.12 -0.14 25.43
C LYS A 37 -2.70 -0.33 24.03
N THR A 38 -2.67 -1.56 23.51
CA THR A 38 -2.92 -1.82 22.07
C THR A 38 -4.22 -2.55 21.79
N GLU A 39 -4.83 -3.26 22.76
CA GLU A 39 -5.99 -4.13 22.55
C GLU A 39 -7.22 -3.44 21.92
N ARG A 40 -7.43 -2.14 22.22
CA ARG A 40 -8.54 -1.36 21.67
C ARG A 40 -8.30 -0.90 20.23
N ALA A 41 -7.09 -1.06 19.73
CA ALA A 41 -6.69 -0.68 18.39
C ALA A 41 -6.54 -1.88 17.44
N VAL A 42 -6.66 -3.11 17.94
CA VAL A 42 -6.71 -4.33 17.12
C VAL A 42 -8.14 -4.53 16.63
N ALA A 43 -8.28 -4.72 15.31
CA ALA A 43 -9.54 -4.87 14.64
C ALA A 43 -9.78 -6.33 14.22
N ALA A 44 -11.01 -6.84 14.47
CA ALA A 44 -11.50 -8.02 13.77
C ALA A 44 -12.25 -7.54 12.51
N ILE A 45 -11.92 -8.12 11.36
CA ILE A 45 -12.48 -7.73 10.06
C ILE A 45 -13.28 -8.90 9.51
N PHE A 46 -14.49 -8.59 9.06
CA PHE A 46 -15.40 -9.53 8.42
C PHE A 46 -15.80 -8.95 7.06
N SER A 47 -15.55 -9.67 6.00
CA SER A 47 -16.02 -9.34 4.66
C SER A 47 -16.78 -10.52 4.06
N GLN A 48 -17.76 -10.27 3.22
CA GLN A 48 -18.61 -11.31 2.62
C GLN A 48 -18.47 -11.26 1.09
N SER A 49 -18.17 -12.39 0.45
CA SER A 49 -18.11 -12.55 -1.00
C SER A 49 -18.97 -13.73 -1.41
N GLU A 50 -19.91 -13.52 -2.36
CA GLU A 50 -20.70 -14.59 -3.02
C GLU A 50 -21.24 -15.68 -2.04
N GLY A 51 -21.56 -15.28 -0.80
CA GLY A 51 -22.04 -16.18 0.24
C GLY A 51 -20.96 -16.76 1.17
N GLU A 52 -19.68 -16.54 0.88
CA GLU A 52 -18.58 -16.91 1.77
C GLU A 52 -18.17 -15.75 2.70
N LEU A 53 -17.96 -16.07 3.96
CA LEU A 53 -17.48 -15.13 4.97
C LEU A 53 -15.96 -15.20 5.08
N SER A 54 -15.26 -14.15 4.66
CA SER A 54 -13.85 -13.98 4.94
C SER A 54 -13.65 -13.31 6.30
N MET A 55 -12.67 -13.77 7.04
CA MET A 55 -12.34 -13.27 8.38
C MET A 55 -10.84 -13.01 8.49
N GLY A 56 -10.50 -11.87 9.05
CA GLY A 56 -9.13 -11.50 9.33
C GLY A 56 -9.02 -10.46 10.42
N SER A 57 -7.89 -9.82 10.47
CA SER A 57 -7.54 -8.82 11.47
C SER A 57 -6.99 -7.56 10.83
N GLY A 58 -6.89 -6.51 11.63
CA GLY A 58 -6.26 -5.26 11.26
C GLY A 58 -5.79 -4.47 12.46
N SER A 59 -5.15 -3.37 12.21
CA SER A 59 -4.73 -2.41 13.24
C SER A 59 -5.17 -1.00 12.89
N VAL A 60 -5.80 -0.32 13.84
CA VAL A 60 -6.06 1.12 13.71
C VAL A 60 -4.72 1.84 13.79
N ILE A 61 -4.31 2.51 12.72
CA ILE A 61 -3.03 3.22 12.62
C ILE A 61 -3.15 4.74 12.76
N HIS A 62 -4.39 5.27 12.74
CA HIS A 62 -4.66 6.69 12.95
C HIS A 62 -5.98 6.88 13.70
N PRO A 63 -6.07 7.85 14.62
CA PRO A 63 -7.26 8.06 15.47
C PRO A 63 -8.54 8.40 14.70
N SER A 64 -8.46 8.87 13.48
CA SER A 64 -9.63 9.09 12.62
C SER A 64 -10.20 7.81 12.01
N GLY A 65 -9.66 6.61 12.34
CA GLY A 65 -10.23 5.31 11.95
C GLY A 65 -9.65 4.69 10.68
N TYR A 66 -8.41 5.02 10.31
CA TYR A 66 -7.69 4.29 9.27
C TYR A 66 -7.12 2.99 9.85
N ILE A 67 -7.38 1.89 9.16
CA ILE A 67 -7.01 0.54 9.58
C ILE A 67 -6.19 -0.11 8.49
N LEU A 68 -5.03 -0.63 8.88
CA LEU A 68 -4.14 -1.41 8.04
C LEU A 68 -4.47 -2.89 8.17
N THR A 69 -4.50 -3.60 7.04
CA THR A 69 -4.75 -5.05 6.94
C THR A 69 -4.11 -5.62 5.68
N ASN A 70 -4.27 -6.92 5.42
CA ASN A 70 -3.89 -7.53 4.15
C ASN A 70 -4.98 -7.35 3.08
N ASP A 71 -4.58 -7.38 1.80
CA ASP A 71 -5.52 -7.30 0.69
C ASP A 71 -6.41 -8.54 0.62
N HIS A 72 -5.84 -9.75 0.80
CA HIS A 72 -6.60 -11.01 0.77
C HIS A 72 -7.66 -11.12 1.91
N VAL A 73 -7.55 -10.34 3.00
CA VAL A 73 -8.58 -10.27 4.05
C VAL A 73 -9.82 -9.55 3.55
N ILE A 74 -9.65 -8.60 2.64
CA ILE A 74 -10.73 -7.79 2.06
C ILE A 74 -11.18 -8.45 0.73
N ALA A 75 -11.66 -9.68 0.82
CA ALA A 75 -12.11 -10.46 -0.35
C ALA A 75 -13.26 -9.77 -1.10
N ASN A 76 -14.09 -9.01 -0.40
CA ASN A 76 -15.09 -8.10 -0.95
C ASN A 76 -15.00 -6.73 -0.28
N ARG A 77 -15.41 -5.73 -1.01
CA ARG A 77 -15.22 -4.31 -0.68
C ARG A 77 -16.17 -3.79 0.38
N GLU A 78 -17.11 -4.63 0.82
CA GLU A 78 -18.05 -4.33 1.90
C GLU A 78 -17.88 -5.30 3.06
N GLY A 79 -18.02 -4.78 4.26
CA GLY A 79 -17.93 -5.59 5.46
C GLY A 79 -17.92 -4.76 6.72
N LEU A 80 -17.61 -5.42 7.83
CA LEU A 80 -17.69 -4.85 9.17
C LEU A 80 -16.36 -5.01 9.90
N VAL A 81 -16.05 -4.02 10.69
CA VAL A 81 -14.94 -4.01 11.65
C VAL A 81 -15.51 -4.06 13.06
N LEU A 82 -14.97 -4.95 13.88
CA LEU A 82 -15.24 -5.00 15.31
C LEU A 82 -14.01 -4.49 16.06
N LEU A 83 -14.20 -3.47 16.89
CA LEU A 83 -13.20 -2.92 17.81
C LEU A 83 -13.69 -3.07 19.24
N LYS A 84 -12.79 -3.38 20.18
CA LYS A 84 -13.14 -3.53 21.61
C LYS A 84 -13.79 -2.25 22.14
N GLY A 85 -15.02 -2.39 22.65
CA GLY A 85 -15.80 -1.29 23.22
C GLY A 85 -16.62 -0.50 22.21
N HIS A 86 -16.68 -0.92 20.94
CA HIS A 86 -17.47 -0.27 19.90
C HIS A 86 -18.52 -1.23 19.30
N LYS A 87 -19.60 -0.69 18.75
CA LYS A 87 -20.53 -1.43 17.89
C LYS A 87 -19.83 -1.78 16.57
N PRO A 88 -20.32 -2.79 15.81
CA PRO A 88 -19.81 -3.07 14.47
C PRO A 88 -19.81 -1.83 13.59
N LEU A 89 -18.69 -1.55 12.93
CA LEU A 89 -18.48 -0.37 12.09
C LEU A 89 -18.32 -0.81 10.63
N PRO A 90 -19.13 -0.32 9.70
CA PRO A 90 -18.89 -0.55 8.28
C PRO A 90 -17.60 0.15 7.84
N TYR A 91 -16.84 -0.49 6.96
CA TYR A 91 -15.64 0.09 6.41
C TYR A 91 -15.79 0.48 4.93
N LYS A 92 -14.90 1.33 4.49
CA LYS A 92 -14.65 1.63 3.07
C LYS A 92 -13.19 1.39 2.76
N ILE A 93 -12.88 0.85 1.60
CA ILE A 93 -11.50 0.73 1.13
C ILE A 93 -10.98 2.12 0.78
N VAL A 94 -9.83 2.49 1.35
CA VAL A 94 -9.08 3.70 0.99
C VAL A 94 -8.11 3.39 -0.13
N GLY A 95 -7.35 2.30 -0.02
CA GLY A 95 -6.44 1.85 -1.06
C GLY A 95 -5.99 0.44 -0.77
N ASN A 96 -5.64 -0.27 -1.83
CA ASN A 96 -5.08 -1.61 -1.73
C ASN A 96 -3.97 -1.81 -2.75
N LEU A 97 -3.06 -2.70 -2.42
CA LEU A 97 -1.92 -3.12 -3.22
C LEU A 97 -1.88 -4.64 -3.20
N PRO A 98 -2.64 -5.31 -4.10
CA PRO A 98 -2.76 -6.77 -4.13
C PRO A 98 -1.39 -7.46 -4.27
N GLU A 99 -0.50 -6.91 -5.10
CA GLU A 99 0.85 -7.40 -5.34
C GLU A 99 1.77 -7.30 -4.11
N LYS A 100 1.37 -6.54 -3.09
CA LYS A 100 2.07 -6.39 -1.80
C LYS A 100 1.28 -6.97 -0.64
N ASP A 101 0.09 -7.52 -0.94
CA ASP A 101 -0.87 -8.02 0.05
C ASP A 101 -1.17 -7.00 1.16
N LEU A 102 -1.35 -5.73 0.80
CA LEU A 102 -1.65 -4.63 1.71
C LEU A 102 -2.95 -3.93 1.34
N CYS A 103 -3.76 -3.65 2.35
CA CYS A 103 -4.98 -2.86 2.22
C CYS A 103 -5.13 -1.85 3.35
N LEU A 104 -5.59 -0.67 3.01
CA LEU A 104 -5.96 0.39 3.93
C LEU A 104 -7.47 0.61 3.84
N ILE A 105 -8.16 0.43 4.96
CA ILE A 105 -9.60 0.68 5.08
C ILE A 105 -9.88 1.81 6.04
N LYS A 106 -11.06 2.39 5.96
CA LYS A 106 -11.52 3.50 6.80
C LYS A 106 -12.87 3.15 7.44
N VAL A 107 -12.97 3.27 8.76
CA VAL A 107 -14.21 3.29 9.49
C VAL A 107 -14.55 4.71 9.95
N SER A 108 -15.83 5.04 10.02
CA SER A 108 -16.29 6.34 10.52
C SER A 108 -16.73 6.20 11.96
N HIS A 109 -16.20 7.04 12.84
CA HIS A 109 -16.59 7.10 14.25
C HIS A 109 -16.55 8.57 14.74
N PRO A 110 -17.50 9.00 15.59
CA PRO A 110 -17.55 10.40 16.04
C PRO A 110 -16.40 10.79 16.97
N GLU A 111 -15.82 9.82 17.69
CA GLU A 111 -14.71 10.03 18.61
C GLU A 111 -13.40 9.48 18.03
N ALA A 112 -12.29 10.00 18.53
CA ALA A 112 -10.96 9.51 18.18
C ALA A 112 -10.78 8.06 18.67
N LEU A 113 -10.39 7.17 17.76
CA LEU A 113 -10.15 5.77 18.08
C LEU A 113 -8.75 5.55 18.67
N ALA A 114 -8.65 4.56 19.56
CA ALA A 114 -7.33 4.04 19.96
C ALA A 114 -6.59 3.53 18.74
N HIS A 115 -5.28 3.79 18.66
CA HIS A 115 -4.46 3.42 17.51
C HIS A 115 -3.08 2.93 17.93
N ILE A 116 -2.45 2.12 17.08
CA ILE A 116 -1.08 1.61 17.26
C ILE A 116 -0.15 2.45 16.39
N ARG A 117 0.92 2.97 16.99
CA ARG A 117 1.97 3.66 16.25
C ARG A 117 2.77 2.66 15.41
N LEU A 118 3.03 2.98 14.16
CA LEU A 118 3.96 2.22 13.34
C LEU A 118 5.39 2.45 13.85
N GLY A 119 6.09 1.35 14.11
CA GLY A 119 7.49 1.33 14.50
C GLY A 119 8.41 1.27 13.28
N HIS A 120 9.56 0.62 13.49
CA HIS A 120 10.55 0.32 12.47
C HIS A 120 10.84 -1.17 12.47
N SER A 121 11.25 -1.72 11.32
CA SER A 121 11.59 -3.14 11.18
C SER A 121 13.02 -3.41 10.72
N ASN A 122 13.81 -2.34 10.50
CA ASN A 122 15.21 -2.45 10.08
C ASN A 122 16.18 -2.67 11.24
N ASP A 123 15.74 -2.46 12.47
CA ASP A 123 16.52 -2.64 13.72
C ASP A 123 16.05 -3.82 14.57
N LEU A 124 15.11 -4.62 14.05
CA LEU A 124 14.65 -5.84 14.72
C LEU A 124 15.81 -6.85 14.91
N MET A 125 15.85 -7.45 16.07
CA MET A 125 16.85 -8.45 16.42
C MET A 125 16.24 -9.86 16.54
N THR A 126 16.96 -10.88 16.09
CA THR A 126 16.59 -12.28 16.37
C THR A 126 16.55 -12.50 17.88
N GLY A 127 15.46 -13.12 18.36
CA GLY A 127 15.21 -13.30 19.79
C GLY A 127 14.46 -12.14 20.46
N GLU A 128 14.21 -11.03 19.76
CA GLU A 128 13.43 -9.90 20.29
C GLU A 128 11.99 -10.34 20.60
N PRO A 129 11.46 -10.07 21.82
CA PRO A 129 10.09 -10.42 22.16
C PRO A 129 9.08 -9.63 21.36
N ILE A 130 8.06 -10.34 20.84
CA ILE A 130 6.95 -9.76 20.09
C ILE A 130 5.59 -10.33 20.54
N LEU A 131 4.54 -9.62 20.19
CA LEU A 131 3.15 -10.04 20.32
C LEU A 131 2.49 -10.08 18.92
N CYS A 132 1.90 -11.20 18.61
CA CYS A 132 0.98 -11.33 17.49
C CYS A 132 -0.45 -11.11 18.01
N ALA A 133 -1.21 -10.20 17.40
CA ALA A 133 -2.57 -9.92 17.80
C ALA A 133 -3.54 -10.07 16.61
N GLY A 134 -4.70 -10.69 16.86
CA GLY A 134 -5.70 -10.89 15.84
C GLY A 134 -6.96 -11.59 16.32
N ASN A 135 -7.79 -12.03 15.36
CA ASN A 135 -9.10 -12.65 15.58
C ASN A 135 -9.16 -14.08 15.03
N PRO A 136 -8.41 -15.04 15.63
CA PRO A 136 -8.36 -16.40 15.10
C PRO A 136 -9.72 -17.08 15.13
N GLY A 137 -10.18 -17.56 13.97
CA GLY A 137 -11.45 -18.25 13.82
C GLY A 137 -12.70 -17.39 14.12
N GLY A 138 -12.59 -16.06 14.12
CA GLY A 138 -13.71 -15.16 14.31
C GLY A 138 -14.26 -15.08 15.75
N ARG A 139 -13.50 -15.56 16.74
CA ARG A 139 -13.96 -15.75 18.14
C ARG A 139 -13.58 -14.61 19.09
N GLY A 140 -13.02 -13.54 18.58
CA GLY A 140 -12.57 -12.37 19.33
C GLY A 140 -11.07 -12.15 19.27
N ILE A 141 -10.65 -10.97 19.70
CA ILE A 141 -9.23 -10.56 19.65
C ILE A 141 -8.47 -11.32 20.73
N VAL A 142 -7.37 -11.96 20.31
CA VAL A 142 -6.40 -12.64 21.17
C VAL A 142 -4.99 -12.12 20.92
N PHE A 143 -4.14 -12.28 21.91
CA PHE A 143 -2.72 -11.96 21.84
C PHE A 143 -1.90 -13.23 22.12
N SER A 144 -0.93 -13.52 21.30
CA SER A 144 0.08 -14.54 21.53
C SER A 144 1.46 -13.90 21.62
N ARG A 145 2.31 -14.42 22.51
CA ARG A 145 3.68 -13.94 22.68
C ARG A 145 4.65 -14.92 22.03
N GLY A 146 5.70 -14.40 21.42
CA GLY A 146 6.81 -15.13 20.86
C GLY A 146 8.02 -14.25 20.69
N ILE A 147 8.93 -14.65 19.82
CA ILE A 147 10.13 -13.91 19.44
C ILE A 147 10.21 -13.72 17.92
N VAL A 148 11.02 -12.77 17.50
CA VAL A 148 11.50 -12.67 16.11
C VAL A 148 12.47 -13.83 15.88
N SER A 149 12.11 -14.79 15.04
CA SER A 149 12.97 -15.91 14.64
C SER A 149 14.00 -15.48 13.59
N SER A 150 13.58 -14.64 12.63
CA SER A 150 14.44 -13.99 11.64
C SER A 150 13.83 -12.65 11.21
N PRO A 151 14.55 -11.52 11.32
CA PRO A 151 14.02 -10.22 10.89
C PRO A 151 14.03 -10.01 9.37
N ASN A 152 14.78 -10.84 8.62
CA ASN A 152 15.02 -10.71 7.18
C ASN A 152 14.96 -12.07 6.48
N PHE A 153 13.90 -12.84 6.72
CA PHE A 153 13.72 -14.14 6.08
C PHE A 153 13.38 -13.95 4.58
N ILE A 154 14.07 -14.73 3.73
CA ILE A 154 13.80 -14.76 2.28
C ILE A 154 13.15 -16.11 1.98
N LEU A 155 11.97 -16.09 1.37
CA LEU A 155 11.31 -17.29 0.87
C LEU A 155 12.03 -17.77 -0.39
N ASN A 156 12.89 -18.79 -0.24
CA ASN A 156 13.83 -19.25 -1.30
C ASN A 156 13.21 -20.15 -2.37
N ALA A 157 11.96 -20.57 -2.24
CA ALA A 157 11.33 -21.44 -3.24
C ALA A 157 9.86 -21.08 -3.46
N PRO A 158 9.37 -21.16 -4.70
CA PRO A 158 7.95 -21.08 -4.97
C PRO A 158 7.28 -22.31 -4.35
N ASN A 159 6.60 -22.14 -3.24
CA ASN A 159 5.69 -23.10 -2.66
C ASN A 159 4.26 -22.57 -2.81
N ALA A 160 3.27 -23.43 -2.55
CA ALA A 160 1.86 -23.07 -2.68
C ALA A 160 1.50 -21.84 -1.83
N LEU A 161 2.18 -21.61 -0.69
CA LEU A 161 1.99 -20.45 0.15
C LEU A 161 2.49 -19.17 -0.50
N THR A 162 3.69 -19.20 -1.08
CA THR A 162 4.30 -18.06 -1.79
C THR A 162 3.44 -17.66 -2.99
N MET A 163 3.00 -18.65 -3.77
CA MET A 163 2.13 -18.43 -4.94
C MET A 163 0.75 -17.86 -4.57
N TYR A 164 0.19 -18.33 -3.45
CA TYR A 164 -1.16 -17.94 -3.05
C TYR A 164 -1.21 -16.55 -2.42
N TYR A 165 -0.23 -16.19 -1.56
CA TYR A 165 -0.30 -14.94 -0.80
C TYR A 165 0.55 -13.80 -1.36
N PHE A 166 1.63 -14.08 -2.11
CA PHE A 166 2.64 -13.08 -2.43
C PHE A 166 2.89 -12.88 -3.92
N ASN A 167 2.01 -13.39 -4.74
CA ASN A 167 2.06 -13.21 -6.20
C ASN A 167 3.48 -13.35 -6.80
N ASN A 168 4.24 -14.33 -6.27
CA ASN A 168 5.53 -14.81 -6.77
C ASN A 168 6.77 -13.90 -6.66
N ASP A 169 6.74 -12.77 -5.96
CA ASP A 169 8.00 -12.06 -5.69
C ASP A 169 8.80 -12.76 -4.56
N VAL A 170 9.52 -13.82 -4.95
CA VAL A 170 10.38 -14.65 -4.06
C VAL A 170 11.52 -13.86 -3.40
N ARG A 171 11.75 -12.62 -3.81
CA ARG A 171 12.80 -11.74 -3.26
C ARG A 171 12.32 -10.89 -2.10
N ASP A 172 11.04 -10.91 -1.80
CA ASP A 172 10.50 -10.17 -0.67
C ASP A 172 10.96 -10.76 0.66
N ARG A 173 11.50 -9.90 1.51
CA ARG A 173 11.93 -10.26 2.86
C ARG A 173 10.75 -10.16 3.81
N PHE A 174 10.63 -11.14 4.70
CA PHE A 174 9.61 -11.22 5.74
C PHE A 174 10.24 -11.26 7.13
N ILE A 175 9.47 -10.89 8.14
CA ILE A 175 9.79 -11.19 9.52
C ILE A 175 9.24 -12.60 9.79
N GLN A 176 10.12 -13.55 10.09
CA GLN A 176 9.73 -14.86 10.62
C GLN A 176 9.62 -14.76 12.14
N PHE A 177 8.56 -15.34 12.73
CA PHE A 177 8.30 -15.33 14.15
C PHE A 177 7.61 -16.62 14.62
N ASP A 178 7.71 -16.94 15.93
CA ASP A 178 7.20 -18.18 16.52
C ASP A 178 5.96 -18.02 17.40
N ALA A 179 5.45 -16.79 17.59
CA ALA A 179 4.19 -16.58 18.32
C ALA A 179 3.05 -17.34 17.63
N ALA A 180 2.21 -18.03 18.43
CA ALA A 180 1.09 -18.80 17.89
C ALA A 180 0.20 -17.92 16.96
N SER A 181 0.04 -18.36 15.71
CA SER A 181 -0.78 -17.71 14.69
C SER A 181 -1.66 -18.72 13.98
N ASN A 182 -2.89 -18.33 13.67
CA ASN A 182 -3.90 -19.16 13.01
C ASN A 182 -4.70 -18.35 12.00
N ARG A 183 -5.51 -19.02 11.16
CA ARG A 183 -6.46 -18.36 10.27
C ARG A 183 -7.29 -17.34 11.03
N GLY A 184 -7.33 -16.10 10.53
CA GLY A 184 -7.96 -14.94 11.17
C GLY A 184 -6.97 -13.98 11.84
N ASN A 185 -5.68 -14.34 12.02
CA ASN A 185 -4.66 -13.39 12.45
C ASN A 185 -4.09 -12.56 11.27
N SER A 186 -4.27 -13.01 10.03
CA SER A 186 -3.84 -12.27 8.82
C SER A 186 -4.37 -10.83 8.84
N GLY A 187 -3.50 -9.88 8.51
CA GLY A 187 -3.75 -8.43 8.57
C GLY A 187 -3.57 -7.82 9.96
N GLY A 188 -3.49 -8.66 11.01
CA GLY A 188 -3.26 -8.22 12.38
C GLY A 188 -1.85 -7.67 12.61
N PRO A 189 -1.65 -6.87 13.68
CA PRO A 189 -0.34 -6.32 13.98
C PRO A 189 0.59 -7.32 14.64
N LEU A 190 1.85 -7.33 14.21
CA LEU A 190 2.98 -7.82 14.96
C LEU A 190 3.55 -6.64 15.75
N ILE A 191 3.61 -6.76 17.09
CA ILE A 191 3.85 -5.64 18.01
C ILE A 191 5.11 -5.93 18.84
N ASN A 192 6.02 -4.95 18.97
CA ASN A 192 7.18 -5.04 19.84
C ASN A 192 6.84 -4.69 21.31
N ILE A 193 7.80 -4.85 22.22
CA ILE A 193 7.61 -4.56 23.65
C ILE A 193 7.41 -3.07 23.96
N LEU A 194 7.63 -2.16 23.01
CA LEU A 194 7.33 -0.73 23.14
C LEU A 194 5.87 -0.41 22.78
N GLY A 195 5.11 -1.43 22.32
CA GLY A 195 3.73 -1.27 21.85
C GLY A 195 3.65 -0.60 20.49
N GLN A 196 4.65 -0.78 19.64
CA GLN A 196 4.69 -0.31 18.27
C GLN A 196 4.49 -1.48 17.31
N GLN A 197 3.77 -1.25 16.23
CA GLN A 197 3.63 -2.24 15.17
C GLN A 197 4.92 -2.31 14.35
N VAL A 198 5.49 -3.50 14.26
CA VAL A 198 6.72 -3.79 13.52
C VAL A 198 6.49 -4.66 12.28
N GLY A 199 5.29 -5.22 12.14
CA GLY A 199 4.88 -5.98 10.96
C GLY A 199 3.37 -6.13 10.85
N VAL A 200 2.93 -6.63 9.68
CA VAL A 200 1.55 -7.07 9.40
C VAL A 200 1.60 -8.58 9.22
N VAL A 201 0.88 -9.32 10.05
CA VAL A 201 0.82 -10.80 9.96
C VAL A 201 0.19 -11.17 8.63
N ALA A 202 0.90 -11.94 7.80
CA ALA A 202 0.45 -12.26 6.46
C ALA A 202 0.12 -13.74 6.30
N ALA A 203 1.04 -14.62 6.67
CA ALA A 203 0.94 -16.02 6.36
C ALA A 203 1.51 -16.90 7.49
N LYS A 204 1.11 -18.16 7.43
CA LYS A 204 1.65 -19.27 8.22
C LYS A 204 2.10 -20.35 7.25
N ASN A 205 3.22 -21.01 7.51
CA ASN A 205 3.50 -22.27 6.81
C ASN A 205 2.48 -23.33 7.26
N PRO A 206 1.63 -23.87 6.36
CA PRO A 206 0.60 -24.83 6.75
C PRO A 206 1.17 -26.16 7.23
N ASP A 207 2.38 -26.52 6.80
CA ASP A 207 3.02 -27.83 7.03
C ASP A 207 3.96 -27.81 8.24
N GLU A 208 4.19 -26.64 8.86
CA GLU A 208 5.13 -26.48 9.96
C GLU A 208 4.51 -25.69 11.12
N GLU A 209 4.73 -26.16 12.33
CA GLU A 209 4.28 -25.44 13.53
C GLU A 209 5.25 -24.32 13.92
N ASN A 210 4.70 -23.20 14.42
CA ASN A 210 5.47 -22.05 14.93
C ASN A 210 6.37 -21.36 13.89
N ILE A 211 6.08 -21.55 12.58
CA ILE A 211 6.70 -20.79 11.50
C ILE A 211 5.65 -19.89 10.88
N ASN A 212 5.72 -18.60 11.25
CA ASN A 212 4.80 -17.58 10.81
C ASN A 212 5.56 -16.42 10.19
N PHE A 213 4.90 -15.69 9.28
CA PHE A 213 5.50 -14.60 8.52
C PHE A 213 4.68 -13.32 8.67
N ALA A 214 5.40 -12.21 8.74
CA ALA A 214 4.80 -10.87 8.72
C ALA A 214 5.49 -9.98 7.70
N ILE A 215 4.72 -9.15 7.02
CA ILE A 215 5.22 -8.08 6.14
C ILE A 215 5.91 -7.05 7.03
N PRO A 216 7.21 -6.72 6.81
CA PRO A 216 7.93 -5.76 7.62
C PRO A 216 7.28 -4.37 7.58
N ILE A 217 7.19 -3.70 8.72
CA ILE A 217 6.50 -2.40 8.78
C ILE A 217 7.17 -1.30 7.94
N ASN A 218 8.49 -1.37 7.71
CA ASN A 218 9.17 -0.43 6.84
C ASN A 218 8.71 -0.58 5.38
N ARG A 219 8.40 -1.81 4.91
CA ARG A 219 7.78 -2.02 3.59
C ARG A 219 6.38 -1.39 3.54
N VAL A 220 5.57 -1.57 4.59
CA VAL A 220 4.26 -0.91 4.69
C VAL A 220 4.42 0.60 4.62
N ARG A 221 5.34 1.17 5.42
CA ARG A 221 5.60 2.62 5.45
C ARG A 221 5.98 3.15 4.08
N GLN A 222 6.85 2.49 3.34
CA GLN A 222 7.24 2.86 1.97
C GLN A 222 6.07 2.89 0.99
N ASN A 223 5.04 2.08 1.23
CA ASN A 223 3.84 2.00 0.40
C ASN A 223 2.66 2.87 0.89
N LEU A 224 2.80 3.60 2.01
CA LEU A 224 1.72 4.44 2.54
C LEU A 224 1.28 5.53 1.55
N ALA A 225 2.21 6.14 0.81
CA ALA A 225 1.87 7.16 -0.18
C ALA A 225 0.90 6.62 -1.23
N GLU A 226 1.08 5.39 -1.67
CA GLU A 226 0.25 4.74 -2.68
C GLU A 226 -1.08 4.24 -2.08
N LEU A 227 -1.06 3.72 -0.85
CA LEU A 227 -2.29 3.33 -0.14
C LEU A 227 -3.20 4.52 0.14
N PHE A 228 -2.67 5.63 0.62
CA PHE A 228 -3.45 6.86 0.87
C PHE A 228 -3.75 7.63 -0.41
N ASN A 229 -2.75 7.86 -1.22
CA ASN A 229 -2.77 8.57 -2.51
C ASN A 229 -3.63 9.86 -2.51
N PRO A 230 -3.40 10.79 -1.57
CA PRO A 230 -4.31 11.90 -1.34
C PRO A 230 -4.42 12.85 -2.53
N GLU A 231 -3.32 13.17 -3.21
CA GLU A 231 -3.30 14.13 -4.30
C GLU A 231 -4.07 13.62 -5.53
N ILE A 232 -3.87 12.35 -5.91
CA ILE A 232 -4.63 11.72 -7.00
C ILE A 232 -6.12 11.70 -6.66
N ARG A 233 -6.49 11.31 -5.42
CA ARG A 233 -7.88 11.19 -5.00
C ARG A 233 -8.60 12.53 -4.96
N LYS A 234 -7.91 13.55 -4.50
CA LYS A 234 -8.47 14.91 -4.36
C LYS A 234 -8.30 15.76 -5.63
N GLY A 235 -7.42 15.36 -6.56
CA GLY A 235 -7.20 16.01 -7.84
C GLY A 235 -6.37 17.28 -7.77
N PHE A 236 -5.55 17.44 -6.75
CA PHE A 236 -4.59 18.53 -6.62
C PHE A 236 -3.15 18.00 -6.60
N TYR A 237 -2.23 18.89 -6.83
CA TYR A 237 -0.79 18.62 -6.80
C TYR A 237 -0.06 19.67 -5.95
N SER A 238 0.73 19.21 -5.00
CA SER A 238 1.59 20.07 -4.17
C SER A 238 3.05 20.08 -4.62
N GLY A 239 3.54 18.95 -5.12
CA GLY A 239 4.95 18.72 -5.46
C GLY A 239 5.82 18.36 -4.25
N ILE A 240 5.22 18.04 -3.09
CA ILE A 240 5.93 17.65 -1.86
C ILE A 240 5.99 16.11 -1.77
N THR A 241 7.20 15.57 -1.59
CA THR A 241 7.40 14.18 -1.18
C THR A 241 7.90 14.14 0.27
N ILE A 242 7.21 13.36 1.11
CA ILE A 242 7.53 13.18 2.53
C ILE A 242 8.31 11.89 2.73
N ASP A 243 9.28 11.93 3.67
CA ASP A 243 9.98 10.74 4.16
C ASP A 243 9.03 9.82 4.95
N LEU A 244 8.65 8.72 4.32
CA LEU A 244 7.72 7.76 4.90
C LEU A 244 8.34 6.90 6.02
N LEU A 245 9.67 6.85 6.09
CA LEU A 245 10.39 6.13 7.14
C LEU A 245 10.74 7.03 8.34
N SER A 246 10.57 8.34 8.20
CA SER A 246 10.74 9.28 9.31
C SER A 246 9.54 9.23 10.27
N ASP A 247 9.81 9.52 11.55
CA ASP A 247 8.77 9.75 12.56
C ASP A 247 8.20 11.18 12.52
N LYS A 248 8.66 12.00 11.57
CA LYS A 248 8.20 13.39 11.37
C LYS A 248 7.80 13.56 9.90
N ALA A 249 6.89 14.49 9.61
CA ALA A 249 6.56 14.86 8.24
C ALA A 249 7.71 15.69 7.62
N ARG A 250 8.84 15.02 7.33
CA ARG A 250 10.05 15.61 6.74
C ARG A 250 9.96 15.56 5.23
N VAL A 251 10.21 16.68 4.58
CA VAL A 251 10.27 16.81 3.13
C VAL A 251 11.57 16.16 2.62
N VAL A 252 11.50 15.17 1.74
CA VAL A 252 12.68 14.54 1.11
C VAL A 252 12.88 14.98 -0.32
N GLN A 253 11.82 15.45 -0.98
CA GLN A 253 11.91 15.96 -2.34
C GLN A 253 10.86 17.04 -2.55
N VAL A 254 11.25 18.05 -3.30
CA VAL A 254 10.37 19.07 -3.89
C VAL A 254 10.53 18.96 -5.40
N ALA A 255 9.42 18.77 -6.10
CA ALA A 255 9.44 18.64 -7.54
C ALA A 255 9.72 20.00 -8.20
N SER A 256 10.52 20.02 -9.27
CA SER A 256 10.80 21.22 -10.04
C SER A 256 9.52 21.78 -10.65
N ASP A 257 9.42 23.10 -10.75
CA ASP A 257 8.28 23.85 -11.28
C ASP A 257 6.95 23.59 -10.55
N SER A 258 7.04 23.00 -9.33
CA SER A 258 5.87 22.66 -8.52
C SER A 258 5.38 23.84 -7.67
N PRO A 259 4.12 23.75 -7.19
CA PRO A 259 3.61 24.69 -6.19
C PRO A 259 4.48 24.79 -4.93
N ALA A 260 5.05 23.68 -4.46
CA ALA A 260 5.91 23.67 -3.29
C ALA A 260 7.23 24.44 -3.51
N GLU A 261 7.85 24.27 -4.68
CA GLU A 261 9.06 25.03 -5.04
C GLU A 261 8.76 26.53 -5.12
N GLN A 262 7.67 26.90 -5.78
CA GLN A 262 7.23 28.31 -5.89
C GLN A 262 6.91 28.94 -4.53
N ALA A 263 6.38 28.14 -3.58
CA ALA A 263 6.13 28.56 -2.21
C ALA A 263 7.38 28.59 -1.32
N GLY A 264 8.55 28.16 -1.86
CA GLY A 264 9.83 28.15 -1.15
C GLY A 264 10.00 27.01 -0.16
N ILE A 265 9.23 25.93 -0.26
CA ILE A 265 9.48 24.68 0.48
C ILE A 265 10.81 24.07 0.00
N ARG A 266 11.53 23.43 0.90
CA ARG A 266 12.84 22.83 0.61
C ARG A 266 12.95 21.44 1.21
N THR A 267 13.86 20.65 0.68
CA THR A 267 14.29 19.40 1.30
C THR A 267 14.75 19.67 2.74
N ASP A 268 14.48 18.71 3.64
CA ASP A 268 14.70 18.74 5.08
C ASP A 268 13.78 19.68 5.88
N ASP A 269 12.88 20.42 5.25
CA ASP A 269 11.80 21.08 5.98
C ASP A 269 10.95 20.03 6.71
N ILE A 270 10.57 20.34 7.97
CA ILE A 270 9.65 19.49 8.73
C ILE A 270 8.32 20.22 8.82
N ILE A 271 7.28 19.61 8.24
CA ILE A 271 5.93 20.15 8.31
C ILE A 271 5.35 19.83 9.69
N LEU A 272 5.16 20.89 10.49
CA LEU A 272 4.67 20.78 11.86
C LEU A 272 3.16 20.85 11.95
N ARG A 273 2.52 21.56 11.00
CA ARG A 273 1.08 21.81 11.01
C ARG A 273 0.54 22.07 9.61
N LEU A 274 -0.68 21.60 9.36
CA LEU A 274 -1.52 21.97 8.23
C LEU A 274 -2.81 22.59 8.78
N GLY A 275 -3.07 23.85 8.45
CA GLY A 275 -4.17 24.62 9.01
C GLY A 275 -4.11 24.64 10.55
N LYS A 276 -5.16 24.14 11.20
CA LYS A 276 -5.24 24.04 12.67
C LYS A 276 -4.68 22.72 13.23
N LYS A 277 -4.38 21.72 12.40
CA LYS A 277 -3.96 20.38 12.80
C LYS A 277 -2.46 20.26 12.92
N SER A 278 -1.99 19.82 14.09
CA SER A 278 -0.58 19.47 14.29
C SER A 278 -0.27 18.11 13.70
N LEU A 279 0.84 18.00 12.99
CA LEU A 279 1.29 16.76 12.35
C LEU A 279 2.38 16.11 13.22
N LYS A 280 2.16 14.85 13.58
CA LYS A 280 3.11 14.04 14.35
C LYS A 280 4.01 13.21 13.43
N GLY A 281 3.55 12.94 12.18
CA GLY A 281 4.30 12.13 11.24
C GLY A 281 3.68 12.08 9.83
N PRO A 282 4.20 11.21 8.96
CA PRO A 282 3.75 11.09 7.57
C PRO A 282 2.27 10.71 7.43
N ILE A 283 1.74 9.88 8.32
CA ILE A 283 0.32 9.46 8.26
C ILE A 283 -0.60 10.66 8.47
N ASP A 284 -0.30 11.51 9.48
CA ASP A 284 -1.10 12.71 9.72
C ASP A 284 -1.11 13.63 8.49
N TRP A 285 0.05 13.79 7.82
CA TRP A 285 0.15 14.55 6.57
C TRP A 285 -0.80 14.01 5.50
N MET A 286 -0.78 12.70 5.26
CA MET A 286 -1.63 12.08 4.23
C MET A 286 -3.11 12.16 4.57
N VAL A 287 -3.47 11.96 5.85
CA VAL A 287 -4.85 12.08 6.33
C VAL A 287 -5.37 13.49 6.18
N GLU A 288 -4.59 14.49 6.59
CA GLU A 288 -5.01 15.89 6.48
C GLU A 288 -5.12 16.34 5.03
N LEU A 289 -4.28 15.84 4.11
CA LEU A 289 -4.43 16.09 2.68
C LEU A 289 -5.71 15.45 2.11
N LEU A 290 -6.09 14.24 2.57
CA LEU A 290 -7.35 13.62 2.15
C LEU A 290 -8.60 14.40 2.61
N GLU A 291 -8.51 15.09 3.74
CA GLU A 291 -9.60 15.91 4.28
C GLU A 291 -9.56 17.36 3.76
N HIS A 292 -8.44 17.78 3.13
CA HIS A 292 -8.26 19.14 2.64
C HIS A 292 -9.18 19.46 1.46
N ASP A 293 -9.67 20.71 1.42
CA ASP A 293 -10.37 21.25 0.26
C ASP A 293 -9.37 21.71 -0.80
N ALA A 294 -9.34 21.01 -1.94
CA ALA A 294 -8.42 21.28 -3.04
C ALA A 294 -8.52 22.70 -3.61
N SER A 295 -9.62 23.42 -3.37
CA SER A 295 -9.81 24.81 -3.82
C SER A 295 -9.09 25.85 -2.93
N THR A 296 -8.59 25.45 -1.77
CA THR A 296 -7.92 26.34 -0.81
C THR A 296 -6.42 26.07 -0.74
N PRO A 297 -5.59 27.10 -0.46
CA PRO A 297 -4.16 26.90 -0.23
C PRO A 297 -3.90 26.04 1.02
N LEU A 298 -2.76 25.33 1.05
CA LEU A 298 -2.26 24.68 2.27
C LEU A 298 -1.60 25.74 3.18
N ASP A 299 -2.23 26.07 4.32
CA ASP A 299 -1.62 26.87 5.41
C ASP A 299 -0.65 25.98 6.19
N LEU A 300 0.64 26.07 5.88
CA LEU A 300 1.68 25.23 6.47
C LEU A 300 2.45 26.00 7.54
N LYS A 301 2.77 25.31 8.64
CA LYS A 301 3.81 25.71 9.58
C LYS A 301 4.95 24.72 9.45
N ILE A 302 6.11 25.20 9.03
CA ILE A 302 7.29 24.38 8.82
C ILE A 302 8.40 24.76 9.79
N ARG A 303 9.31 23.81 10.02
CA ARG A 303 10.58 24.05 10.71
C ARG A 303 11.70 23.81 9.71
N ARG A 304 12.52 24.84 9.52
CA ARG A 304 13.73 24.85 8.70
C ARG A 304 14.95 25.10 9.59
N GLY A 305 15.71 24.05 9.86
CA GLY A 305 16.72 24.08 10.90
C GLY A 305 16.09 24.43 12.26
N GLU A 306 16.50 25.56 12.87
CA GLU A 306 15.94 26.07 14.14
C GLU A 306 14.77 27.05 13.95
N LYS A 307 14.54 27.54 12.73
CA LYS A 307 13.50 28.52 12.44
C LYS A 307 12.16 27.88 12.18
N ILE A 308 11.10 28.54 12.62
CA ILE A 308 9.72 28.19 12.33
C ILE A 308 9.16 29.26 11.39
N GLU A 309 8.67 28.79 10.23
CA GLU A 309 8.13 29.63 9.17
C GLU A 309 6.68 29.24 8.86
N LYS A 310 5.90 30.21 8.39
CA LYS A 310 4.58 29.96 7.81
C LYS A 310 4.71 30.03 6.31
N VAL A 311 4.04 29.11 5.61
CA VAL A 311 4.04 29.03 4.16
C VAL A 311 2.61 28.78 3.70
N ASP A 312 2.08 29.63 2.83
CA ASP A 312 0.83 29.45 2.13
C ASP A 312 1.13 28.85 0.75
N LEU A 313 0.83 27.57 0.57
CA LEU A 313 1.09 26.85 -0.67
C LEU A 313 -0.19 26.76 -1.50
N LYS A 314 -0.23 27.46 -2.63
CA LYS A 314 -1.32 27.34 -3.61
C LYS A 314 -1.17 26.03 -4.37
N LEU A 315 -2.22 25.22 -4.39
CA LEU A 315 -2.23 23.95 -5.10
C LEU A 315 -2.48 24.16 -6.61
N SER A 316 -1.94 23.27 -7.45
CA SER A 316 -2.31 23.16 -8.85
C SER A 316 -3.19 21.92 -9.08
N PRO A 317 -3.92 21.84 -10.21
CA PRO A 317 -4.56 20.59 -10.61
C PRO A 317 -3.54 19.44 -10.70
N TYR A 318 -3.96 18.21 -10.34
CA TYR A 318 -3.10 17.04 -10.48
C TYR A 318 -2.76 16.81 -11.96
N PRO A 319 -1.48 16.65 -12.33
CA PRO A 319 -1.09 16.47 -13.72
C PRO A 319 -1.61 15.13 -14.26
N THR A 320 -2.32 15.17 -15.37
CA THR A 320 -2.80 13.99 -16.08
C THR A 320 -1.98 13.78 -17.36
N PRO A 321 -1.83 12.54 -17.84
CA PRO A 321 -1.27 12.30 -19.18
C PRO A 321 -2.04 13.07 -20.23
N GLU A 322 -1.32 13.65 -21.20
CA GLU A 322 -1.93 14.40 -22.29
C GLU A 322 -2.77 13.48 -23.18
N THR A 323 -3.92 13.99 -23.60
CA THR A 323 -4.79 13.34 -24.59
C THR A 323 -4.55 13.91 -25.97
N VAL A 324 -4.81 13.11 -27.00
CA VAL A 324 -4.69 13.53 -28.40
C VAL A 324 -6.00 13.27 -29.14
N ASP A 325 -6.24 14.02 -30.21
CA ASP A 325 -7.32 13.75 -31.14
C ASP A 325 -6.80 12.88 -32.29
N LEU A 326 -7.55 11.85 -32.65
CA LEU A 326 -7.23 10.95 -33.76
C LEU A 326 -8.16 11.22 -34.93
N GLU A 327 -7.61 11.36 -36.13
CA GLU A 327 -8.41 11.59 -37.36
C GLU A 327 -9.07 10.29 -37.84
N ASN A 328 -8.37 9.16 -37.75
CA ASN A 328 -8.83 7.87 -38.25
C ASN A 328 -8.53 6.71 -37.28
N PRO A 329 -9.15 6.71 -36.07
CA PRO A 329 -8.89 5.68 -35.06
C PRO A 329 -9.38 4.29 -35.54
N LYS A 330 -8.50 3.30 -35.49
CA LYS A 330 -8.79 1.88 -35.72
C LYS A 330 -8.51 1.09 -34.44
N GLU A 331 -9.30 0.06 -34.18
CA GLU A 331 -9.12 -0.80 -33.02
C GLU A 331 -7.80 -1.57 -33.07
N GLY A 332 -7.21 -1.81 -31.88
CA GLY A 332 -5.98 -2.57 -31.67
C GLY A 332 -4.73 -1.71 -31.57
N LEU A 333 -3.61 -2.33 -31.20
CA LEU A 333 -2.30 -1.72 -31.08
C LEU A 333 -1.38 -2.20 -32.22
N LEU A 334 -0.54 -1.33 -32.73
CA LEU A 334 0.53 -1.73 -33.63
C LEU A 334 1.60 -2.49 -32.82
N PHE A 335 2.10 -3.62 -33.34
CA PHE A 335 3.18 -4.34 -32.67
C PHE A 335 4.41 -4.53 -33.55
N LYS A 336 5.56 -4.64 -32.88
CA LYS A 336 6.86 -4.98 -33.45
C LYS A 336 7.48 -6.11 -32.63
N VAL A 337 8.07 -7.10 -33.31
CA VAL A 337 8.73 -8.25 -32.68
C VAL A 337 10.21 -8.27 -33.06
N CYS A 338 11.05 -8.53 -32.08
CA CYS A 338 12.47 -8.85 -32.30
C CYS A 338 12.83 -10.16 -31.57
N PHE A 339 13.85 -10.87 -32.06
CA PHE A 339 14.34 -12.10 -31.49
C PHE A 339 15.69 -11.89 -30.82
N GLY A 340 15.83 -12.34 -29.58
CA GLY A 340 17.07 -12.22 -28.80
C GLY A 340 16.88 -12.80 -27.40
N LYS A 341 17.98 -13.03 -26.69
CA LYS A 341 17.94 -13.33 -25.26
C LYS A 341 17.95 -12.01 -24.50
N PHE A 342 16.92 -11.81 -23.70
CA PHE A 342 16.71 -10.60 -22.92
C PHE A 342 16.59 -10.94 -21.45
N GLU A 343 17.13 -10.09 -20.59
CA GLU A 343 16.93 -10.07 -19.14
C GLU A 343 16.13 -8.85 -18.73
N ARG A 344 15.86 -7.95 -19.69
CA ARG A 344 15.02 -6.75 -19.56
C ARG A 344 14.44 -6.40 -20.92
N THR A 345 13.38 -5.61 -20.91
CA THR A 345 12.77 -5.05 -22.12
C THR A 345 13.83 -4.30 -22.94
N PRO A 346 14.08 -4.67 -24.21
CA PRO A 346 15.12 -4.06 -25.01
C PRO A 346 14.76 -2.67 -25.53
N ASP A 347 15.76 -1.91 -25.92
CA ASP A 347 15.59 -0.72 -26.74
C ASP A 347 15.29 -1.14 -28.19
N PHE A 348 14.01 -1.09 -28.57
CA PHE A 348 13.53 -1.56 -29.88
C PHE A 348 14.11 -0.75 -31.05
N SER A 349 14.58 0.47 -30.84
CA SER A 349 15.23 1.26 -31.88
C SER A 349 16.58 0.66 -32.35
N LYS A 350 17.18 -0.20 -31.50
CA LYS A 350 18.46 -0.88 -31.77
C LYS A 350 18.27 -2.35 -32.16
N GLN A 351 17.03 -2.83 -32.25
CA GLN A 351 16.75 -4.23 -32.54
C GLN A 351 16.37 -4.45 -34.02
N LYS A 352 16.72 -5.62 -34.52
CA LYS A 352 16.25 -6.07 -35.84
C LYS A 352 14.79 -6.52 -35.70
N ILE A 353 13.86 -5.75 -36.22
CA ILE A 353 12.46 -6.10 -36.25
C ILE A 353 12.22 -7.23 -37.27
N VAL A 354 11.59 -8.30 -36.84
CA VAL A 354 11.35 -9.51 -37.65
C VAL A 354 9.88 -9.68 -38.03
N LYS A 355 8.97 -8.99 -37.32
CA LYS A 355 7.54 -9.05 -37.58
C LYS A 355 6.86 -7.79 -37.08
N THR A 356 5.86 -7.34 -37.79
CA THR A 356 4.96 -6.24 -37.42
C THR A 356 3.52 -6.61 -37.70
N GLY A 357 2.58 -5.92 -37.09
CA GLY A 357 1.15 -6.13 -37.33
C GLY A 357 0.28 -5.31 -36.42
N VAL A 358 -1.02 -5.64 -36.37
CA VAL A 358 -1.99 -5.09 -35.45
C VAL A 358 -2.43 -6.18 -34.47
N ALA A 359 -2.43 -5.87 -33.20
CA ALA A 359 -2.89 -6.73 -32.11
C ALA A 359 -4.20 -6.21 -31.55
N TRP A 360 -5.26 -6.97 -31.70
CA TRP A 360 -6.57 -6.70 -31.05
C TRP A 360 -6.63 -7.29 -29.63
N LYS A 361 -5.73 -8.26 -29.36
CA LYS A 361 -5.53 -8.91 -28.05
C LYS A 361 -4.04 -8.97 -27.74
N LEU A 362 -3.69 -9.00 -26.47
CA LEU A 362 -2.31 -9.13 -26.02
C LEU A 362 -1.83 -10.59 -26.03
N ASP A 363 -2.05 -11.29 -27.16
CA ASP A 363 -1.62 -12.69 -27.38
C ASP A 363 -0.15 -12.74 -27.80
N VAL A 364 0.74 -12.52 -26.83
CA VAL A 364 2.19 -12.52 -27.08
C VAL A 364 2.76 -13.84 -27.59
N PRO A 365 2.26 -15.05 -27.18
CA PRO A 365 2.64 -16.31 -27.80
C PRO A 365 2.37 -16.34 -29.31
N ALA A 366 1.26 -15.81 -29.77
CA ALA A 366 0.93 -15.73 -31.20
C ALA A 366 1.81 -14.71 -31.95
N MET A 367 2.14 -13.59 -31.30
CA MET A 367 3.02 -12.57 -31.85
C MET A 367 4.44 -13.09 -31.98
N GLY A 368 4.98 -13.82 -30.99
CA GLY A 368 6.34 -14.35 -30.95
C GLY A 368 6.63 -15.46 -31.96
N LYS A 369 5.62 -16.09 -32.58
CA LYS A 369 5.84 -17.17 -33.57
C LYS A 369 6.80 -16.76 -34.69
N PRO A 370 7.74 -17.62 -35.09
CA PRO A 370 7.80 -19.07 -34.80
C PRO A 370 8.51 -19.44 -33.47
N ARG A 371 8.96 -18.51 -32.67
CA ARG A 371 9.62 -18.80 -31.39
C ARG A 371 8.60 -18.89 -30.25
N LYS A 372 8.84 -19.82 -29.31
CA LYS A 372 8.15 -19.86 -28.01
C LYS A 372 8.86 -18.97 -27.00
N ASP A 373 10.19 -18.95 -27.03
CA ASP A 373 11.07 -18.29 -26.08
C ASP A 373 12.05 -17.32 -26.79
N ASN A 374 12.68 -16.46 -26.02
CA ASN A 374 13.75 -15.56 -26.48
C ASN A 374 13.27 -14.58 -27.58
N PHE A 375 12.20 -13.84 -27.28
CA PHE A 375 11.68 -12.77 -28.13
C PHE A 375 11.23 -11.58 -27.29
N ALA A 376 11.06 -10.43 -27.91
CA ALA A 376 10.43 -9.27 -27.30
C ALA A 376 9.41 -8.64 -28.25
N VAL A 377 8.39 -8.02 -27.65
CA VAL A 377 7.29 -7.34 -28.33
C VAL A 377 7.15 -5.93 -27.81
N GLN A 378 7.08 -4.95 -28.70
CA GLN A 378 6.63 -3.60 -28.40
C GLN A 378 5.25 -3.40 -29.01
N LEU A 379 4.32 -2.91 -28.23
CA LEU A 379 2.98 -2.53 -28.68
C LEU A 379 2.81 -1.02 -28.51
N GLU A 380 2.35 -0.34 -29.56
CA GLU A 380 2.20 1.11 -29.59
C GLU A 380 0.81 1.50 -30.14
N GLY A 381 0.24 2.55 -29.60
CA GLY A 381 -1.04 3.09 -30.02
C GLY A 381 -1.64 4.00 -28.97
N TYR A 382 -2.92 3.84 -28.73
CA TYR A 382 -3.69 4.70 -27.85
C TYR A 382 -4.66 3.89 -26.98
N ILE A 383 -4.84 4.32 -25.74
CA ILE A 383 -5.89 3.84 -24.86
C ILE A 383 -7.00 4.90 -24.79
N LYS A 384 -8.26 4.50 -25.04
CA LYS A 384 -9.41 5.39 -24.98
C LYS A 384 -10.00 5.43 -23.58
N ILE A 385 -9.93 6.57 -22.92
CA ILE A 385 -10.53 6.79 -21.61
C ILE A 385 -11.92 7.39 -21.79
N PRO A 386 -12.98 6.74 -21.26
CA PRO A 386 -14.37 7.14 -21.54
C PRO A 386 -14.80 8.43 -20.85
N LYS A 387 -14.24 8.72 -19.66
CA LYS A 387 -14.53 9.93 -18.87
C LYS A 387 -13.36 10.28 -17.95
N ASP A 388 -13.31 11.52 -17.50
CA ASP A 388 -12.35 11.94 -16.47
C ASP A 388 -12.55 11.13 -15.18
N GLY A 389 -11.46 10.64 -14.60
CA GLY A 389 -11.59 9.80 -13.40
C GLY A 389 -10.28 9.31 -12.81
N ILE A 390 -10.41 8.53 -11.77
CA ILE A 390 -9.32 7.80 -11.16
C ILE A 390 -9.42 6.36 -11.65
N TYR A 391 -8.34 5.89 -12.24
CA TYR A 391 -8.24 4.56 -12.81
C TYR A 391 -7.07 3.82 -12.18
N ARG A 392 -7.21 2.53 -11.96
CA ARG A 392 -6.10 1.63 -11.69
C ARG A 392 -5.80 0.86 -12.97
N LEU A 393 -4.58 0.95 -13.46
CA LEU A 393 -4.06 0.07 -14.50
C LEU A 393 -3.31 -1.08 -13.83
N ILE A 394 -3.54 -2.31 -14.32
CA ILE A 394 -2.92 -3.53 -13.81
C ILE A 394 -2.29 -4.24 -14.99
N LEU A 395 -0.96 -4.27 -15.01
CA LEU A 395 -0.17 -4.97 -16.03
C LEU A 395 0.25 -6.32 -15.45
N ASN A 396 -0.20 -7.40 -16.08
CA ASN A 396 0.22 -8.76 -15.78
C ASN A 396 1.17 -9.22 -16.87
N SER A 397 2.29 -9.82 -16.52
CA SER A 397 3.20 -10.43 -17.50
C SER A 397 4.01 -11.58 -16.89
N ASP A 398 4.41 -12.49 -17.78
CA ASP A 398 5.39 -13.56 -17.64
C ASP A 398 6.20 -13.57 -18.96
N ASP A 399 7.42 -13.18 -19.05
CA ASP A 399 8.36 -12.51 -18.12
C ASP A 399 8.08 -11.00 -17.95
N GLY A 400 9.09 -10.16 -18.20
CA GLY A 400 9.10 -8.75 -17.90
C GLY A 400 8.36 -7.84 -18.89
N SER A 401 7.78 -6.77 -18.35
CA SER A 401 7.06 -5.77 -19.14
C SER A 401 7.16 -4.36 -18.55
N ARG A 402 6.90 -3.36 -19.40
CA ARG A 402 6.76 -1.95 -19.02
C ARG A 402 5.55 -1.32 -19.68
N LEU A 403 4.86 -0.45 -18.96
CA LEU A 403 3.78 0.35 -19.48
C LEU A 403 4.16 1.84 -19.44
N ASN A 404 4.11 2.48 -20.60
CA ASN A 404 4.28 3.91 -20.73
C ASN A 404 2.96 4.56 -21.19
N LEU A 405 2.60 5.71 -20.60
CA LEU A 405 1.51 6.58 -21.05
C LEU A 405 2.05 7.97 -21.37
N ALA A 406 1.70 8.51 -22.54
CA ALA A 406 2.17 9.80 -23.02
C ALA A 406 3.71 9.95 -22.87
N GLY A 407 4.46 8.88 -23.19
CA GLY A 407 5.94 8.82 -23.13
C GLY A 407 6.53 8.70 -21.71
N LYS A 408 5.71 8.61 -20.65
CA LYS A 408 6.19 8.44 -19.27
C LYS A 408 5.96 7.02 -18.80
N ASN A 409 6.98 6.39 -18.20
CA ASN A 409 6.82 5.09 -17.58
C ASN A 409 5.89 5.20 -16.37
N VAL A 410 4.82 4.40 -16.35
CA VAL A 410 3.81 4.37 -15.29
C VAL A 410 3.77 3.05 -14.53
N ILE A 411 4.14 1.92 -15.19
CA ILE A 411 4.32 0.62 -14.54
C ILE A 411 5.62 0.02 -15.05
N ASP A 412 6.48 -0.37 -14.12
CA ASP A 412 7.72 -1.11 -14.39
C ASP A 412 7.60 -2.49 -13.74
N ASN A 413 7.37 -3.50 -14.59
CA ASN A 413 7.30 -4.92 -14.24
C ASN A 413 8.42 -5.68 -14.97
N ASP A 414 9.61 -5.07 -15.10
CA ASP A 414 10.69 -5.55 -15.93
C ASP A 414 11.61 -6.52 -15.18
N GLY A 415 12.11 -7.50 -15.88
CA GLY A 415 12.99 -8.56 -15.39
C GLY A 415 12.35 -9.94 -15.53
N PRO A 416 13.17 -11.03 -15.42
CA PRO A 416 12.64 -12.39 -15.49
C PRO A 416 11.82 -12.72 -14.23
N HIS A 417 10.58 -13.11 -14.39
CA HIS A 417 9.69 -13.54 -13.31
C HIS A 417 8.50 -14.33 -13.85
N PRO A 418 7.91 -15.24 -13.06
CA PRO A 418 6.64 -15.86 -13.42
C PRO A 418 5.52 -14.81 -13.47
N ALA A 419 4.35 -15.20 -13.99
CA ALA A 419 3.22 -14.31 -14.15
C ALA A 419 2.89 -13.55 -12.85
N GLN A 420 2.98 -12.21 -12.90
CA GLN A 420 2.65 -11.33 -11.77
C GLN A 420 1.95 -10.06 -12.21
N ASP A 421 1.11 -9.56 -11.33
CA ASP A 421 0.43 -8.28 -11.49
C ASP A 421 1.30 -7.14 -10.92
N MET A 422 1.41 -6.05 -11.66
CA MET A 422 1.87 -4.75 -11.15
C MET A 422 0.81 -3.70 -11.43
N SER A 423 0.47 -2.90 -10.44
CA SER A 423 -0.62 -1.94 -10.58
C SER A 423 -0.22 -0.51 -10.28
N ARG A 424 -0.92 0.44 -10.90
CA ARG A 424 -0.75 1.87 -10.64
C ARG A 424 -2.09 2.60 -10.67
N MET A 425 -2.37 3.39 -9.63
CA MET A 425 -3.49 4.33 -9.64
C MET A 425 -3.08 5.61 -10.34
N LEU A 426 -3.92 6.09 -11.25
CA LEU A 426 -3.69 7.28 -12.07
C LEU A 426 -4.96 8.12 -12.15
N ARG A 427 -4.80 9.43 -12.27
CA ARG A 427 -5.86 10.32 -12.70
C ARG A 427 -5.74 10.49 -14.21
N LEU A 428 -6.79 10.12 -14.95
CA LEU A 428 -6.80 10.16 -16.40
C LEU A 428 -7.94 11.05 -16.91
N SER A 429 -7.68 11.77 -17.98
CA SER A 429 -8.67 12.59 -18.66
C SER A 429 -9.34 11.80 -19.78
N LYS A 430 -10.61 12.13 -20.08
CA LYS A 430 -11.35 11.58 -21.21
C LYS A 430 -10.61 11.87 -22.52
N GLY A 431 -10.48 10.86 -23.38
CA GLY A 431 -9.84 11.01 -24.71
C GLY A 431 -8.92 9.83 -25.02
N PHE A 432 -8.11 9.98 -26.05
CA PHE A 432 -7.10 9.02 -26.44
C PHE A 432 -5.77 9.41 -25.82
N ILE A 433 -5.15 8.50 -25.05
CA ILE A 433 -3.84 8.69 -24.44
C ILE A 433 -2.85 7.80 -25.15
N PRO A 434 -1.71 8.32 -25.65
CA PRO A 434 -0.66 7.49 -26.21
C PRO A 434 -0.20 6.41 -25.21
N ILE A 435 -0.16 5.14 -25.66
CA ILE A 435 0.24 3.99 -24.88
C ILE A 435 1.36 3.24 -25.58
N GLN A 436 2.35 2.78 -24.82
CA GLN A 436 3.36 1.84 -25.26
C GLN A 436 3.51 0.76 -24.19
N ILE A 437 3.49 -0.50 -24.63
CA ILE A 437 3.75 -1.67 -23.80
C ILE A 437 4.96 -2.37 -24.38
N ASP A 438 6.03 -2.49 -23.60
CA ASP A 438 7.22 -3.28 -23.94
C ASP A 438 7.17 -4.58 -23.13
N TYR A 439 7.44 -5.71 -23.78
CA TYR A 439 7.42 -7.04 -23.19
C TYR A 439 8.60 -7.85 -23.70
N PHE A 440 9.14 -8.73 -22.88
CA PHE A 440 10.05 -9.78 -23.34
C PHE A 440 9.70 -11.13 -22.70
N GLU A 441 10.00 -12.19 -23.48
CA GLU A 441 9.92 -13.57 -23.09
C GLU A 441 11.32 -14.18 -23.10
N ALA A 442 11.78 -14.64 -21.95
CA ALA A 442 13.04 -15.37 -21.85
C ALA A 442 12.83 -16.86 -22.10
N THR A 443 12.23 -17.56 -21.16
CA THR A 443 11.93 -18.99 -21.26
C THR A 443 10.78 -19.37 -20.34
N GLY A 444 9.91 -20.30 -20.78
CA GLY A 444 8.89 -20.87 -19.94
C GLY A 444 7.47 -20.67 -20.44
N ASP A 445 6.61 -20.24 -19.58
CA ASP A 445 5.27 -19.81 -19.92
C ASP A 445 5.29 -18.32 -20.29
N SER A 446 4.37 -17.88 -21.11
CA SER A 446 4.31 -16.50 -21.57
C SER A 446 2.91 -15.94 -21.36
N ALA A 447 2.84 -14.76 -20.76
CA ALA A 447 1.59 -14.04 -20.53
C ALA A 447 1.79 -12.53 -20.64
N LEU A 448 0.80 -11.84 -21.20
CA LEU A 448 0.69 -10.39 -21.13
C LEU A 448 -0.78 -10.02 -21.11
N SER A 449 -1.19 -9.21 -20.14
CA SER A 449 -2.52 -8.61 -20.13
C SER A 449 -2.52 -7.25 -19.41
N LEU A 450 -3.38 -6.36 -19.86
CA LEU A 450 -3.62 -5.07 -19.22
C LEU A 450 -5.10 -5.00 -18.82
N TYR A 451 -5.33 -4.68 -17.56
CA TYR A 451 -6.66 -4.43 -17.03
C TYR A 451 -6.78 -2.99 -16.59
N ILE A 452 -8.02 -2.49 -16.66
CA ILE A 452 -8.37 -1.17 -16.16
C ILE A 452 -9.51 -1.29 -15.15
N GLU A 453 -9.36 -0.66 -14.01
CA GLU A 453 -10.39 -0.52 -12.99
C GLU A 453 -10.73 0.95 -12.83
N GLU A 454 -11.98 1.31 -13.12
CA GLU A 454 -12.49 2.67 -12.90
C GLU A 454 -12.88 2.91 -11.44
N SER A 455 -13.35 1.86 -10.78
CA SER A 455 -13.58 1.82 -9.34
C SER A 455 -13.06 0.49 -8.84
N PRO A 456 -12.82 0.38 -7.54
CA PRO A 456 -12.31 -0.87 -7.01
C PRO A 456 -13.18 -2.10 -7.32
N ASP A 457 -14.38 -1.98 -7.90
CA ASP A 457 -15.36 -3.06 -8.02
C ASP A 457 -15.46 -3.69 -9.43
N LYS A 458 -14.72 -3.17 -10.42
CA LYS A 458 -14.83 -3.65 -11.78
C LYS A 458 -13.51 -3.68 -12.52
N ARG A 459 -12.82 -4.81 -12.44
CA ARG A 459 -11.66 -5.11 -13.29
C ARG A 459 -12.16 -5.47 -14.70
N THR A 460 -11.71 -4.75 -15.70
CA THR A 460 -12.08 -4.94 -17.11
C THR A 460 -10.81 -5.05 -17.94
N SER A 461 -10.77 -5.97 -18.91
CA SER A 461 -9.67 -6.01 -19.89
C SER A 461 -9.62 -4.70 -20.68
N ALA A 462 -8.42 -4.15 -20.83
CA ALA A 462 -8.20 -2.93 -21.61
C ALA A 462 -8.22 -3.18 -23.13
N GLU A 463 -8.31 -4.41 -23.59
CA GLU A 463 -8.25 -4.77 -25.03
C GLU A 463 -9.33 -4.07 -25.85
N ASN A 464 -10.51 -3.88 -25.29
CA ASN A 464 -11.65 -3.24 -25.98
C ASN A 464 -11.52 -1.71 -26.10
N ILE A 465 -10.47 -1.11 -25.55
CA ILE A 465 -10.25 0.35 -25.59
C ILE A 465 -8.89 0.71 -26.18
N PHE A 466 -8.25 -0.23 -26.89
CA PHE A 466 -7.02 -0.01 -27.64
C PHE A 466 -7.30 0.45 -29.07
N TYR A 467 -6.55 1.45 -29.51
CA TYR A 467 -6.65 2.04 -30.83
C TYR A 467 -5.29 2.34 -31.43
N HIS A 468 -5.22 2.46 -32.75
CA HIS A 468 -4.09 3.02 -33.49
C HIS A 468 -4.61 3.99 -34.54
N GLU A 469 -3.74 4.90 -35.00
CA GLU A 469 -4.03 5.77 -36.12
C GLU A 469 -3.76 5.04 -37.43
N ALA A 470 -4.75 4.90 -38.30
CA ALA A 470 -4.53 4.35 -39.62
C ALA A 470 -3.87 5.39 -40.53
N PRO A 471 -2.96 5.00 -41.46
CA PRO A 471 -2.42 5.92 -42.46
C PRO A 471 -3.55 6.63 -43.21
N ALA A 472 -3.37 7.91 -43.49
CA ALA A 472 -4.31 8.62 -44.31
C ALA A 472 -4.41 7.96 -45.69
N GLU A 473 -5.63 7.83 -46.26
CA GLU A 473 -5.86 7.16 -47.57
C GLU A 473 -4.98 7.73 -48.71
N LYS A 474 -4.44 8.95 -48.56
CA LYS A 474 -3.53 9.57 -49.53
C LYS A 474 -2.16 8.89 -49.62
N ASP A 475 -1.70 8.21 -48.58
CA ASP A 475 -0.39 7.56 -48.55
C ASP A 475 -0.40 6.13 -49.11
N LEU A 476 -1.56 5.56 -49.33
CA LEU A 476 -1.73 4.21 -49.92
C LEU A 476 -1.59 4.19 -51.45
N ASN A 477 -1.65 5.34 -52.11
CA ASN A 477 -1.59 5.45 -53.56
C ASN A 477 -0.19 5.85 -54.12
N GLN A 478 0.83 5.86 -53.28
CA GLN A 478 2.23 6.18 -53.65
C GLN A 478 3.22 4.99 -53.47
N LYS A 479 2.77 3.76 -53.64
CA LYS A 479 3.69 2.59 -53.74
C LYS A 479 3.39 1.77 -54.96
#